data_b8d894f29105834d9b96c0ffaff66821
#
_entry.id   b8d894f29105834d9b96c0ffaff66821
#
_cell.length_a   1.000
_cell.length_b   1.000
_cell.length_c   1.000
_cell.angle_alpha   90.00
_cell.angle_beta   90.00
_cell.angle_gamma   90.00
#
_symmetry.space_group_name_H-M   'P 1'
#
loop_
_entity.id
_entity.type
_entity.pdbx_description
1 polymer ?
#
loop_
_entity_poly.entity_id
_entity_poly.type
_entity_poly.pdbx_seq_one_letter_code
_entity_poly.pdbx_strand_id
1 'polypeptide(L)'
;MPMVHDTEGMVNIGKATQGQGFVHTITGFTPKQKLEEQKDLLVAYNEGEKSAFVGGTVPLNFRHALAQIEVNAKNAKPSSVRVEVVGIKLVNLGTKADLALPSSTTADRVVADPAANTNKTLALDSWTGLQGKDTPATAYYKNKAASDNVLILTDQFQSIMFGADRFMVIPQALTPWDGSTSTTGAYLAVLCRISNKSGDNYSVIYPQPKAADN
;
A
#
# COMPACT_ATOMS: atom_id res chain seq x y z
N MET A 1 -1.06 -14.91 22.38
CA MET A 1 -1.21 -13.45 22.54
C MET A 1 -0.77 -12.81 21.24
N PRO A 2 -1.65 -12.05 20.57
CA PRO A 2 -1.26 -11.33 19.37
C PRO A 2 -0.29 -10.19 19.74
N MET A 3 0.67 -9.95 18.87
CA MET A 3 1.57 -8.81 18.97
C MET A 3 1.45 -7.96 17.71
N VAL A 4 1.40 -6.67 17.91
CA VAL A 4 1.35 -5.67 16.86
C VAL A 4 2.49 -4.70 17.11
N HIS A 5 3.29 -4.46 16.08
CA HIS A 5 4.29 -3.40 16.10
C HIS A 5 3.73 -2.16 15.42
N ASP A 6 3.51 -1.12 16.22
CA ASP A 6 3.13 0.20 15.77
C ASP A 6 4.02 1.23 16.47
N THR A 7 4.68 2.05 15.71
CA THR A 7 5.59 3.06 16.23
C THR A 7 4.93 4.39 16.58
N GLU A 8 3.63 4.56 16.28
CA GLU A 8 2.99 5.89 16.39
C GLU A 8 1.61 5.90 17.08
N GLY A 9 1.22 4.83 17.78
CA GLY A 9 -0.07 4.80 18.50
C GLY A 9 -1.30 4.79 17.59
N MET A 10 -1.14 4.35 16.34
CA MET A 10 -2.24 4.29 15.36
C MET A 10 -3.10 3.03 15.49
N VAL A 11 -2.74 2.13 16.39
CA VAL A 11 -3.41 0.83 16.54
C VAL A 11 -4.24 0.80 17.82
N ASN A 12 -5.55 0.85 17.66
CA ASN A 12 -6.48 0.54 18.73
C ASN A 12 -6.80 -0.94 18.74
N ILE A 13 -6.29 -1.68 19.72
CA ILE A 13 -6.64 -3.09 19.90
C ILE A 13 -7.93 -3.17 20.68
N GLY A 14 -9.01 -3.58 20.04
CA GLY A 14 -10.29 -3.85 20.68
C GLY A 14 -10.20 -5.05 21.65
N LYS A 15 -10.92 -5.00 22.77
CA LYS A 15 -11.06 -6.14 23.67
C LYS A 15 -11.89 -7.23 23.00
N ALA A 16 -11.42 -8.48 23.10
CA ALA A 16 -12.17 -9.64 22.68
C ALA A 16 -13.50 -9.79 23.46
N THR A 17 -14.55 -10.18 22.77
CA THR A 17 -15.80 -10.58 23.39
C THR A 17 -15.64 -12.00 23.92
N GLN A 18 -15.89 -12.19 25.22
CA GLN A 18 -15.80 -13.48 25.89
C GLN A 18 -16.80 -14.46 25.25
N GLY A 19 -16.33 -15.61 24.76
CA GLY A 19 -17.19 -16.69 24.27
C GLY A 19 -16.89 -17.22 22.87
N GLN A 20 -16.09 -16.53 22.06
CA GLN A 20 -15.72 -16.95 20.70
C GLN A 20 -14.21 -16.98 20.48
N GLY A 21 -13.43 -17.60 21.36
CA GLY A 21 -11.97 -17.54 21.26
C GLY A 21 -11.49 -16.07 21.14
N PHE A 22 -10.46 -15.69 21.87
CA PHE A 22 -9.99 -14.28 21.91
C PHE A 22 -9.56 -13.78 20.51
N VAL A 23 -10.52 -13.27 19.73
CA VAL A 23 -10.20 -12.57 18.48
C VAL A 23 -9.90 -11.13 18.82
N HIS A 24 -8.64 -10.74 18.70
CA HIS A 24 -8.25 -9.35 18.81
C HIS A 24 -8.44 -8.68 17.45
N THR A 25 -8.96 -7.46 17.46
CA THR A 25 -9.19 -6.66 16.25
C THR A 25 -8.48 -5.34 16.38
N ILE A 26 -7.75 -4.96 15.35
CA ILE A 26 -7.27 -3.59 15.17
C ILE A 26 -8.41 -2.83 14.50
N THR A 27 -9.00 -1.85 15.20
CA THR A 27 -10.14 -1.10 14.67
C THR A 27 -9.73 0.21 14.04
N GLY A 28 -10.29 0.51 12.88
CA GLY A 28 -10.13 1.80 12.22
C GLY A 28 -8.72 2.08 11.73
N PHE A 29 -7.94 1.05 11.40
CA PHE A 29 -6.59 1.23 10.87
C PHE A 29 -6.61 2.05 9.57
N THR A 30 -5.76 3.05 9.48
CA THR A 30 -5.70 3.99 8.36
C THR A 30 -4.24 4.25 7.98
N PRO A 31 -3.70 3.61 6.92
CA PRO A 31 -2.38 3.94 6.40
C PRO A 31 -2.31 5.42 6.01
N LYS A 32 -1.18 6.06 6.23
CA LYS A 32 -0.97 7.44 5.79
C LYS A 32 -1.11 7.55 4.29
N GLN A 33 -1.62 8.69 3.81
CA GLN A 33 -1.81 8.93 2.38
C GLN A 33 -0.50 9.23 1.65
N LYS A 34 0.44 9.89 2.33
CA LYS A 34 1.75 10.18 1.77
C LYS A 34 2.70 9.02 1.99
N LEU A 35 3.40 8.62 0.94
CA LEU A 35 4.31 7.47 0.97
C LEU A 35 5.39 7.62 2.06
N GLU A 36 6.00 8.80 2.16
CA GLU A 36 7.06 9.08 3.14
C GLU A 36 6.61 8.99 4.61
N GLU A 37 5.30 9.04 4.83
CA GLU A 37 4.69 8.95 6.17
C GLU A 37 4.17 7.53 6.47
N GLN A 38 4.16 6.62 5.47
CA GLN A 38 3.65 5.28 5.67
C GLN A 38 4.58 4.43 6.52
N LYS A 39 3.97 3.62 7.37
CA LYS A 39 4.65 2.60 8.18
C LYS A 39 4.04 1.25 7.87
N ASP A 40 4.85 0.24 7.92
CA ASP A 40 4.38 -1.13 7.75
C ASP A 40 3.69 -1.62 9.01
N LEU A 41 2.67 -2.42 8.83
CA LEU A 41 1.96 -3.10 9.91
C LEU A 41 2.40 -4.56 9.96
N LEU A 42 3.13 -4.91 11.01
CA LEU A 42 3.56 -6.27 11.26
C LEU A 42 2.68 -6.91 12.33
N VAL A 43 2.21 -8.10 12.08
CA VAL A 43 1.42 -8.89 13.02
C VAL A 43 2.03 -10.26 13.24
N ALA A 44 1.94 -10.78 14.46
CA ALA A 44 2.34 -12.13 14.81
C ALA A 44 1.39 -12.72 15.83
N TYR A 45 1.22 -14.03 15.78
CA TYR A 45 0.44 -14.76 16.74
C TYR A 45 1.10 -16.10 17.08
N ASN A 46 1.14 -16.43 18.34
CA ASN A 46 1.42 -17.79 18.81
C ASN A 46 0.70 -18.06 20.14
N GLU A 47 0.33 -19.30 20.34
CA GLU A 47 -0.25 -19.77 21.60
C GLU A 47 0.18 -21.20 21.87
N GLY A 48 0.15 -21.58 23.15
CA GLY A 48 0.42 -22.95 23.60
C GLY A 48 0.59 -23.00 25.10
N GLU A 49 0.65 -24.21 25.62
CA GLU A 49 1.01 -24.42 27.00
C GLU A 49 2.51 -24.16 27.22
N LYS A 50 2.88 -23.77 28.43
CA LYS A 50 4.30 -23.50 28.79
C LYS A 50 5.21 -24.69 28.45
N SER A 51 4.71 -25.92 28.63
CA SER A 51 5.42 -27.17 28.32
C SER A 51 5.72 -27.34 26.82
N ALA A 52 4.97 -26.69 25.94
CA ALA A 52 5.18 -26.73 24.50
C ALA A 52 6.32 -25.83 24.02
N PHE A 53 6.83 -24.93 24.89
CA PHE A 53 7.87 -23.99 24.57
C PHE A 53 9.14 -24.31 25.34
N VAL A 54 10.09 -25.00 24.68
CA VAL A 54 11.38 -25.38 25.28
C VAL A 54 12.13 -24.12 25.72
N GLY A 55 12.57 -24.08 26.96
CA GLY A 55 13.30 -22.92 27.53
C GLY A 55 12.41 -21.70 27.82
N GLY A 56 11.06 -21.85 27.74
CA GLY A 56 10.12 -20.75 28.02
C GLY A 56 10.08 -19.65 26.95
N THR A 57 10.70 -19.88 25.78
CA THR A 57 10.68 -18.93 24.67
C THR A 57 9.50 -19.20 23.74
N VAL A 58 8.68 -18.18 23.49
CA VAL A 58 7.57 -18.25 22.54
C VAL A 58 8.05 -17.72 21.19
N PRO A 59 8.20 -18.56 20.15
CA PRO A 59 8.59 -18.10 18.83
C PRO A 59 7.45 -17.30 18.21
N LEU A 60 7.78 -16.16 17.59
CA LEU A 60 6.85 -15.31 16.88
C LEU A 60 7.29 -15.16 15.43
N ASN A 61 6.37 -15.43 14.50
CA ASN A 61 6.57 -15.20 13.08
C ASN A 61 5.79 -13.96 12.66
N PHE A 62 6.51 -12.86 12.41
CA PHE A 62 5.90 -11.61 11.99
C PHE A 62 5.56 -11.65 10.50
N ARG A 63 4.41 -11.11 10.16
CA ARG A 63 3.90 -11.01 8.80
C ARG A 63 3.48 -9.60 8.49
N HIS A 64 3.71 -9.21 7.25
CA HIS A 64 3.17 -7.95 6.72
C HIS A 64 1.66 -8.07 6.59
N ALA A 65 0.95 -7.14 7.21
CA ALA A 65 -0.52 -7.09 7.13
C ALA A 65 -1.00 -6.23 5.96
N LEU A 66 -0.12 -5.41 5.38
CA LEU A 66 -0.42 -4.55 4.24
C LEU A 66 0.10 -5.14 2.94
N ALA A 67 -0.58 -4.81 1.84
CA ALA A 67 -0.09 -5.07 0.50
C ALA A 67 0.86 -3.96 0.04
N GLN A 68 1.93 -4.34 -0.65
CA GLN A 68 2.89 -3.41 -1.22
C GLN A 68 2.65 -3.23 -2.71
N ILE A 69 2.56 -1.99 -3.17
CA ILE A 69 2.40 -1.64 -4.58
C ILE A 69 3.59 -0.81 -5.05
N GLU A 70 4.30 -1.32 -6.04
CA GLU A 70 5.34 -0.61 -6.77
C GLU A 70 4.86 -0.33 -8.20
N VAL A 71 5.15 0.86 -8.70
CA VAL A 71 4.80 1.26 -10.06
C VAL A 71 6.07 1.53 -10.85
N ASN A 72 6.21 0.80 -11.96
CA ASN A 72 7.32 0.96 -12.90
C ASN A 72 6.78 1.46 -14.25
N ALA A 73 7.51 2.37 -14.88
CA ALA A 73 7.17 2.92 -16.18
C ALA A 73 8.39 3.03 -17.08
N LYS A 74 8.16 3.12 -18.38
CA LYS A 74 9.17 3.42 -19.40
C LYS A 74 8.62 4.35 -20.47
N ASN A 75 9.51 5.01 -21.19
CA ASN A 75 9.18 5.78 -22.37
C ASN A 75 9.37 4.92 -23.63
N ALA A 76 8.30 4.63 -24.36
CA ALA A 76 8.37 3.82 -25.57
C ALA A 76 9.04 4.53 -26.77
N LYS A 77 9.21 5.86 -26.71
CA LYS A 77 9.76 6.69 -27.82
C LYS A 77 10.74 7.75 -27.31
N PRO A 78 11.83 7.37 -26.62
CA PRO A 78 12.73 8.32 -25.95
C PRO A 78 13.54 9.18 -26.94
N SER A 79 13.63 8.78 -28.22
CA SER A 79 14.29 9.54 -29.27
C SER A 79 13.49 10.75 -29.73
N SER A 80 12.17 10.72 -29.64
CA SER A 80 11.25 11.76 -30.15
C SER A 80 10.37 12.39 -29.08
N VAL A 81 10.26 11.75 -27.90
CA VAL A 81 9.41 12.22 -26.81
C VAL A 81 10.21 12.20 -25.51
N ARG A 82 10.09 13.26 -24.73
CA ARG A 82 10.55 13.31 -23.35
C ARG A 82 9.34 13.24 -22.41
N VAL A 83 9.38 12.30 -21.47
CA VAL A 83 8.37 12.16 -20.41
C VAL A 83 9.01 12.41 -19.07
N GLU A 84 8.52 13.41 -18.36
CA GLU A 84 8.95 13.81 -17.03
C GLU A 84 7.83 13.48 -16.04
N VAL A 85 8.05 12.51 -15.15
CA VAL A 85 7.10 12.18 -14.10
C VAL A 85 7.38 13.05 -12.89
N VAL A 86 6.32 13.65 -12.35
CA VAL A 86 6.37 14.56 -11.19
C VAL A 86 5.71 13.94 -9.96
N GLY A 87 4.75 13.05 -10.15
CA GLY A 87 4.06 12.42 -9.05
C GLY A 87 3.12 11.32 -9.51
N ILE A 88 2.73 10.50 -8.56
CA ILE A 88 1.78 9.40 -8.75
C ILE A 88 0.75 9.40 -7.64
N LYS A 89 -0.43 8.88 -7.93
CA LYS A 89 -1.53 8.78 -6.99
C LYS A 89 -2.35 7.52 -7.30
N LEU A 90 -2.59 6.70 -6.29
CA LEU A 90 -3.57 5.62 -6.34
C LEU A 90 -4.90 6.16 -5.80
N VAL A 91 -5.95 6.04 -6.55
CA VAL A 91 -7.23 6.69 -6.26
C VAL A 91 -8.36 5.66 -6.18
N ASN A 92 -9.34 5.93 -5.32
CA ASN A 92 -10.52 5.11 -5.05
C ASN A 92 -10.21 3.73 -4.43
N LEU A 93 -9.11 3.63 -3.69
CA LEU A 93 -8.87 2.51 -2.81
C LEU A 93 -9.48 2.80 -1.44
N GLY A 94 -9.96 1.76 -0.77
CA GLY A 94 -10.31 1.89 0.65
C GLY A 94 -9.08 2.23 1.47
N THR A 95 -9.23 3.22 2.35
CA THR A 95 -8.12 3.79 3.14
C THR A 95 -8.28 3.59 4.63
N LYS A 96 -9.37 2.95 5.07
CA LYS A 96 -9.62 2.63 6.46
C LYS A 96 -10.36 1.29 6.57
N ALA A 97 -9.93 0.42 7.48
CA ALA A 97 -10.60 -0.85 7.74
C ALA A 97 -10.25 -1.39 9.14
N ASP A 98 -10.98 -2.43 9.53
CA ASP A 98 -10.68 -3.21 10.73
C ASP A 98 -9.93 -4.49 10.32
N LEU A 99 -8.91 -4.87 11.08
CA LEU A 99 -8.16 -6.11 10.90
C LEU A 99 -8.42 -7.07 12.04
N ALA A 100 -9.00 -8.22 11.73
CA ALA A 100 -9.04 -9.34 12.66
C ALA A 100 -7.64 -9.97 12.74
N LEU A 101 -7.06 -9.95 13.95
CA LEU A 101 -5.75 -10.57 14.17
C LEU A 101 -5.88 -12.09 14.18
N PRO A 102 -4.84 -12.83 13.79
CA PRO A 102 -4.83 -14.28 13.85
C PRO A 102 -5.20 -14.78 15.26
N SER A 103 -5.95 -15.85 15.31
CA SER A 103 -6.38 -16.49 16.55
C SER A 103 -6.10 -18.01 16.50
N SER A 104 -6.34 -18.73 17.58
CA SER A 104 -6.17 -20.19 17.67
C SER A 104 -6.92 -20.97 16.58
N THR A 105 -8.00 -20.40 16.07
CA THR A 105 -8.84 -21.05 15.05
C THR A 105 -8.43 -20.71 13.62
N THR A 106 -7.72 -19.60 13.40
CA THR A 106 -7.38 -19.06 12.08
C THR A 106 -5.89 -18.94 11.83
N ALA A 107 -5.08 -19.01 12.91
CA ALA A 107 -3.64 -18.80 12.80
C ALA A 107 -2.89 -20.04 12.40
N ASP A 108 -1.83 -19.85 11.66
CA ASP A 108 -0.74 -20.79 11.67
C ASP A 108 -0.09 -20.77 13.05
N ARG A 109 -0.22 -21.86 13.77
CA ARG A 109 0.63 -22.06 14.93
C ARG A 109 2.08 -22.10 14.46
N VAL A 110 2.91 -21.25 15.01
CA VAL A 110 4.36 -21.41 14.86
C VAL A 110 4.72 -22.61 15.73
N VAL A 111 4.84 -23.77 15.10
CA VAL A 111 5.42 -24.95 15.76
C VAL A 111 6.89 -24.67 16.04
N ALA A 112 7.47 -25.35 17.01
CA ALA A 112 8.87 -25.19 17.42
C ALA A 112 9.89 -25.43 16.28
N ASP A 113 9.48 -26.06 15.19
CA ASP A 113 10.29 -26.23 13.98
C ASP A 113 9.96 -25.11 12.95
N PRO A 114 10.87 -24.15 12.73
CA PRO A 114 10.66 -23.10 11.73
C PRO A 114 10.49 -23.63 10.31
N ALA A 115 11.01 -24.82 10.00
CA ALA A 115 10.89 -25.45 8.68
C ALA A 115 9.47 -26.00 8.42
N ALA A 116 8.71 -26.32 9.46
CA ALA A 116 7.32 -26.76 9.37
C ALA A 116 6.32 -25.60 9.28
N ASN A 117 6.81 -24.35 9.35
CA ASN A 117 5.99 -23.17 9.30
C ASN A 117 5.62 -22.82 7.86
N THR A 118 4.50 -23.32 7.41
CA THR A 118 3.92 -22.89 6.13
C THR A 118 3.49 -21.42 6.26
N ASN A 119 4.22 -20.53 5.58
CA ASN A 119 3.91 -19.10 5.51
C ASN A 119 2.50 -18.88 4.92
N LYS A 120 1.48 -18.96 5.76
CA LYS A 120 0.15 -18.52 5.35
C LYS A 120 0.10 -17.00 5.41
N THR A 121 -0.29 -16.38 4.33
CA THR A 121 -0.62 -14.96 4.28
C THR A 121 -1.88 -14.70 5.08
N LEU A 122 -1.99 -13.53 5.70
CA LEU A 122 -3.27 -13.05 6.22
C LEU A 122 -4.28 -13.08 5.08
N ALA A 123 -5.41 -13.74 5.32
CA ALA A 123 -6.46 -13.81 4.32
C ALA A 123 -7.04 -12.41 4.06
N LEU A 124 -7.50 -12.19 2.83
CA LEU A 124 -8.11 -10.91 2.44
C LEU A 124 -9.34 -10.56 3.29
N ASP A 125 -10.08 -11.57 3.71
CA ASP A 125 -11.26 -11.48 4.57
C ASP A 125 -10.95 -11.16 6.04
N SER A 126 -9.68 -11.18 6.44
CA SER A 126 -9.26 -10.65 7.74
C SER A 126 -9.45 -9.13 7.85
N TRP A 127 -9.52 -8.45 6.71
CA TRP A 127 -9.82 -7.03 6.63
C TRP A 127 -11.31 -6.82 6.39
N THR A 128 -11.99 -6.11 7.29
CA THR A 128 -13.43 -5.87 7.25
C THR A 128 -13.75 -4.38 7.42
N GLY A 129 -14.99 -3.99 7.11
CA GLY A 129 -15.43 -2.61 7.31
C GLY A 129 -14.68 -1.59 6.45
N LEU A 130 -14.23 -1.96 5.25
CA LEU A 130 -13.47 -1.10 4.35
C LEU A 130 -14.23 0.19 4.03
N GLN A 131 -13.62 1.33 4.32
CA GLN A 131 -14.18 2.68 4.14
C GLN A 131 -13.32 3.52 3.20
N GLY A 132 -13.91 4.60 2.66
CA GLY A 132 -13.24 5.57 1.79
C GLY A 132 -13.18 5.15 0.33
N LYS A 133 -13.52 3.91 0.00
CA LYS A 133 -13.65 3.48 -1.40
C LYS A 133 -14.65 4.37 -2.14
N ASP A 134 -14.35 4.68 -3.40
CA ASP A 134 -15.19 5.53 -4.24
C ASP A 134 -15.37 6.98 -3.73
N THR A 135 -14.45 7.46 -2.91
CA THR A 135 -14.44 8.85 -2.42
C THR A 135 -13.10 9.51 -2.82
N PRO A 136 -12.93 9.95 -4.07
CA PRO A 136 -11.62 10.34 -4.65
C PRO A 136 -10.90 11.45 -3.89
N ALA A 137 -11.63 12.33 -3.20
CA ALA A 137 -11.05 13.41 -2.43
C ALA A 137 -10.27 12.92 -1.20
N THR A 138 -10.65 11.76 -0.66
CA THR A 138 -10.07 11.21 0.58
C THR A 138 -9.49 9.81 0.41
N ALA A 139 -9.99 9.02 -0.55
CA ALA A 139 -9.60 7.65 -0.78
C ALA A 139 -8.44 7.55 -1.78
N TYR A 140 -7.26 7.98 -1.37
CA TYR A 140 -6.06 7.93 -2.22
C TYR A 140 -4.78 7.75 -1.42
N TYR A 141 -3.76 7.24 -2.11
CA TYR A 141 -2.36 7.25 -1.68
C TYR A 141 -1.54 8.00 -2.72
N LYS A 142 -0.55 8.79 -2.30
CA LYS A 142 0.23 9.64 -3.21
C LYS A 142 1.71 9.64 -2.88
N ASN A 143 2.50 9.82 -3.92
CA ASN A 143 3.90 10.21 -3.83
C ASN A 143 4.21 11.30 -4.87
N LYS A 144 5.13 12.17 -4.57
CA LYS A 144 5.51 13.29 -5.43
C LYS A 144 7.02 13.49 -5.37
N ALA A 145 7.61 13.85 -6.50
CA ALA A 145 9.01 14.29 -6.55
C ALA A 145 9.24 15.48 -5.60
N ALA A 146 10.40 15.52 -4.96
CA ALA A 146 10.90 16.76 -4.36
C ALA A 146 10.98 17.85 -5.45
N SER A 147 10.83 19.12 -5.05
CA SER A 147 10.48 20.24 -5.93
C SER A 147 11.28 20.36 -7.23
N ASP A 148 12.51 19.85 -7.28
CA ASP A 148 13.39 19.98 -8.46
C ASP A 148 13.84 18.63 -9.04
N ASN A 149 13.30 17.52 -8.54
CA ASN A 149 13.76 16.19 -8.89
C ASN A 149 12.70 15.41 -9.69
N VAL A 150 12.41 15.85 -10.91
CA VAL A 150 11.53 15.13 -11.82
C VAL A 150 12.24 13.89 -12.36
N LEU A 151 11.49 12.79 -12.49
CA LEU A 151 11.99 11.57 -13.08
C LEU A 151 11.79 11.58 -14.59
N ILE A 152 12.89 11.52 -15.35
CA ILE A 152 12.84 11.41 -16.81
C ILE A 152 12.80 9.94 -17.18
N LEU A 153 11.75 9.52 -17.89
CA LEU A 153 11.61 8.15 -18.34
C LEU A 153 12.53 7.83 -19.52
N THR A 154 13.21 6.70 -19.41
CA THR A 154 14.03 6.09 -20.47
C THR A 154 13.24 4.98 -21.19
N ASP A 155 13.88 4.27 -22.13
CA ASP A 155 13.33 3.06 -22.76
C ASP A 155 13.32 1.82 -21.85
N GLN A 156 13.97 1.92 -20.69
CA GLN A 156 13.98 0.85 -19.68
C GLN A 156 12.90 1.08 -18.64
N PHE A 157 12.32 -0.01 -18.11
CA PHE A 157 11.44 0.09 -16.96
C PHE A 157 12.21 0.59 -15.75
N GLN A 158 11.67 1.60 -15.11
CA GLN A 158 12.22 2.19 -13.89
C GLN A 158 11.10 2.55 -12.92
N SER A 159 11.38 2.48 -11.64
CA SER A 159 10.42 2.85 -10.61
C SER A 159 10.07 4.33 -10.69
N ILE A 160 8.78 4.63 -10.70
CA ILE A 160 8.27 6.01 -10.62
C ILE A 160 7.84 6.39 -9.21
N MET A 161 8.35 5.67 -8.20
CA MET A 161 8.02 5.87 -6.79
C MET A 161 8.83 6.97 -6.11
N PHE A 162 9.80 7.61 -6.81
CA PHE A 162 10.67 8.67 -6.30
C PHE A 162 11.49 8.30 -5.06
N GLY A 163 11.83 7.04 -4.91
CA GLY A 163 12.59 6.49 -3.79
C GLY A 163 12.49 4.98 -3.77
N ALA A 164 12.98 4.38 -2.71
CA ALA A 164 12.97 2.94 -2.55
C ALA A 164 11.65 2.37 -2.01
N ASP A 165 10.74 3.23 -1.57
CA ASP A 165 9.55 2.84 -0.85
C ASP A 165 8.40 2.45 -1.81
N ARG A 166 7.52 1.57 -1.33
CA ARG A 166 6.32 1.10 -2.00
C ARG A 166 5.09 1.59 -1.26
N PHE A 167 3.98 1.82 -1.98
CA PHE A 167 2.72 2.10 -1.29
C PHE A 167 2.32 0.91 -0.43
N MET A 168 2.07 1.17 0.84
CA MET A 168 1.47 0.23 1.79
C MET A 168 -0.04 0.48 1.80
N VAL A 169 -0.80 -0.47 1.28
CA VAL A 169 -2.26 -0.35 1.15
C VAL A 169 -2.97 -1.49 1.88
N ILE A 170 -4.18 -1.24 2.33
CA ILE A 170 -5.03 -2.29 2.89
C ILE A 170 -5.34 -3.30 1.78
N PRO A 171 -5.07 -4.61 1.98
CA PRO A 171 -5.44 -5.65 1.04
C PRO A 171 -6.94 -5.61 0.74
N GLN A 172 -7.31 -5.51 -0.52
CA GLN A 172 -8.69 -5.36 -0.94
C GLN A 172 -8.89 -5.77 -2.40
N ALA A 173 -10.09 -6.22 -2.73
CA ALA A 173 -10.50 -6.38 -4.12
C ALA A 173 -10.79 -5.02 -4.74
N LEU A 174 -10.17 -4.73 -5.87
CA LEU A 174 -10.35 -3.48 -6.59
C LEU A 174 -11.39 -3.64 -7.70
N THR A 175 -12.28 -2.66 -7.84
CA THR A 175 -13.10 -2.48 -9.03
C THR A 175 -12.37 -1.50 -9.92
N PRO A 176 -11.96 -1.86 -11.14
CA PRO A 176 -11.26 -0.94 -12.02
C PRO A 176 -12.18 0.20 -12.46
N TRP A 177 -11.60 1.39 -12.62
CA TRP A 177 -12.29 2.51 -13.24
C TRP A 177 -12.57 2.21 -14.73
N ASP A 178 -13.76 2.51 -15.19
CA ASP A 178 -14.23 2.23 -16.56
C ASP A 178 -13.81 3.26 -17.61
N GLY A 179 -13.06 4.30 -17.18
CA GLY A 179 -12.64 5.39 -18.07
C GLY A 179 -13.70 6.48 -18.29
N SER A 180 -14.87 6.34 -17.66
CA SER A 180 -15.94 7.34 -17.75
C SER A 180 -15.71 8.53 -16.82
N THR A 181 -16.65 9.48 -16.81
CA THR A 181 -16.68 10.59 -15.83
C THR A 181 -17.10 10.14 -14.44
N SER A 182 -17.44 8.87 -14.27
CA SER A 182 -17.76 8.27 -12.97
C SER A 182 -16.58 8.45 -11.99
N THR A 183 -16.89 8.79 -10.76
CA THR A 183 -15.91 8.88 -9.67
C THR A 183 -15.65 7.53 -9.02
N THR A 184 -16.30 6.47 -9.45
CA THR A 184 -16.17 5.12 -8.93
C THR A 184 -15.10 4.32 -9.68
N GLY A 185 -14.53 3.33 -9.03
CA GLY A 185 -13.47 2.49 -9.58
C GLY A 185 -12.05 3.01 -9.30
N ALA A 186 -11.16 2.06 -9.02
CA ALA A 186 -9.77 2.33 -8.69
C ALA A 186 -8.93 2.64 -9.94
N TYR A 187 -8.04 3.62 -9.84
CA TYR A 187 -7.13 3.98 -10.92
C TYR A 187 -5.79 4.53 -10.40
N LEU A 188 -4.78 4.46 -11.27
CA LEU A 188 -3.51 5.12 -11.09
C LEU A 188 -3.53 6.46 -11.86
N ALA A 189 -3.31 7.55 -11.15
CA ALA A 189 -3.08 8.86 -11.77
C ALA A 189 -1.57 9.16 -11.76
N VAL A 190 -1.05 9.58 -12.92
CA VAL A 190 0.36 9.98 -13.08
C VAL A 190 0.40 11.46 -13.45
N LEU A 191 1.05 12.25 -12.62
CA LEU A 191 1.34 13.65 -12.93
C LEU A 191 2.64 13.69 -13.72
N CYS A 192 2.55 14.10 -14.99
CA CYS A 192 3.72 14.14 -15.87
C CYS A 192 3.68 15.35 -16.81
N ARG A 193 4.85 15.68 -17.36
CA ARG A 193 5.02 16.58 -18.50
C ARG A 193 5.51 15.76 -19.68
N ILE A 194 4.92 15.96 -20.84
CA ILE A 194 5.33 15.33 -22.10
C ILE A 194 5.75 16.41 -23.08
N SER A 195 6.92 16.24 -23.69
CA SER A 195 7.48 17.17 -24.67
C SER A 195 7.92 16.42 -25.93
N ASN A 196 7.73 17.05 -27.09
CA ASN A 196 8.44 16.64 -28.30
C ASN A 196 9.93 16.96 -28.16
N LYS A 197 10.76 16.06 -28.62
CA LYS A 197 12.21 16.20 -28.68
C LYS A 197 12.65 16.35 -30.14
N SER A 198 13.40 17.42 -30.42
CA SER A 198 14.03 17.63 -31.72
C SER A 198 15.46 18.10 -31.47
N GLY A 199 16.43 17.18 -31.57
CA GLY A 199 17.80 17.41 -31.11
C GLY A 199 17.81 17.71 -29.61
N ASP A 200 18.35 18.83 -29.21
CA ASP A 200 18.39 19.30 -27.81
C ASP A 200 17.19 20.20 -27.42
N ASN A 201 16.28 20.43 -28.36
CA ASN A 201 15.12 21.28 -28.13
C ASN A 201 13.92 20.45 -27.66
N TYR A 202 13.15 21.01 -26.71
CA TYR A 202 11.96 20.42 -26.16
C TYR A 202 10.76 21.35 -26.30
N SER A 203 9.67 20.85 -26.89
CA SER A 203 8.41 21.57 -27.03
C SER A 203 7.33 20.85 -26.26
N VAL A 204 6.76 21.46 -25.23
CA VAL A 204 5.76 20.84 -24.36
C VAL A 204 4.48 20.59 -25.14
N ILE A 205 3.99 19.35 -25.10
CA ILE A 205 2.72 18.92 -25.70
C ILE A 205 1.67 18.54 -24.66
N TYR A 206 2.08 18.24 -23.42
CA TYR A 206 1.17 17.98 -22.32
C TYR A 206 1.82 18.37 -20.97
N PRO A 207 1.12 19.03 -20.06
CA PRO A 207 -0.16 19.72 -20.31
C PRO A 207 0.02 20.80 -21.38
N GLN A 208 -1.01 21.08 -22.15
CA GLN A 208 -0.92 22.13 -23.16
C GLN A 208 -0.59 23.45 -22.47
N PRO A 209 0.38 24.23 -23.00
CA PRO A 209 0.61 25.59 -22.51
C PRO A 209 -0.70 26.37 -22.62
N LYS A 210 -1.09 27.08 -21.55
CA LYS A 210 -2.15 28.08 -21.69
C LYS A 210 -1.75 29.03 -22.78
N ALA A 211 -2.64 29.27 -23.74
CA ALA A 211 -2.47 30.42 -24.65
C ALA A 211 -2.27 31.67 -23.78
N ALA A 212 -1.22 32.43 -24.06
CA ALA A 212 -1.05 33.71 -23.40
C ALA A 212 -2.35 34.50 -23.65
N ASP A 213 -3.03 34.94 -22.58
CA ASP A 213 -4.11 35.89 -22.69
C ASP A 213 -3.53 37.16 -23.34
N ASN A 214 -3.86 37.40 -24.61
CA ASN A 214 -3.55 38.64 -25.33
C ASN A 214 -4.45 39.75 -24.83
#